data_44d56e1f3e555456e626d34abb6f5bd2
#
_entry.id   44d56e1f3e555456e626d34abb6f5bd2
#
_cell.length_a   1.000
_cell.length_b   1.000
_cell.length_c   1.000
_cell.angle_alpha   90.00
_cell.angle_beta   90.00
_cell.angle_gamma   90.00
#
_symmetry.space_group_name_H-M   'P 1'
#
loop_
_entity.id
_entity.type
_entity.pdbx_description
1 polymer ?
#
loop_
_entity_poly.entity_id
_entity_poly.type
_entity_poly.pdbx_seq_one_letter_code
_entity_poly.pdbx_strand_id
1 'polypeptide(L)'
;MADSVAGLVRTPREEPGPSGAPPTRGPSTRGPLLVAGAVVVTLLVLSGRYGYHRDELYFLIAGRNLDWGYVDQGPLVPALARLVDAVAPGSLTALRTPSAFIAGGCVLLVAALAREFGAGRGAQTFAAFLAGSSGLVLASGHLLSTTTVDMLVWLATALCTVRLLRTGDTRWALGIGLVLGAGMLNKLLPALLGVGLLAGVAIAGPRRLLRDRWVLAGFGVALLLAAPTLVWQAVHGFPQLSVAASISGGDSSYSGRLDALALQFVIISPYAVPIWVAGLVALLRRPHWRAYRALAWAWLVVVAVVLVAGGKGYYDAPLLLVLTAAGAVVTAAWAARRASVLRRTLLVAGALLFVAPNGVLLLPTLPADRLPGFVVDVNYDAGETIGWPAFTDSLAAVHQALPAEQRQRAVILTANYGEAGAVARYGPARGLPPAYSGHNSMADFGRPPADADVLIAVGWDRPDQLQRWFTDVSLAGRVDQRVEVDNDENGGPIWLCVGLRRPWADIWQAEVRHAG
;
A
#
# COMPACT_ATOMS: atom_id res chain seq x y z
N MET A 1 -34.42 13.15 66.54
CA MET A 1 -33.30 12.26 66.87
C MET A 1 -33.21 11.20 65.78
N ALA A 2 -32.23 11.33 65.02
CA ALA A 2 -31.46 10.32 64.26
C ALA A 2 -30.93 10.98 62.98
N ASP A 3 -29.71 11.45 63.09
CA ASP A 3 -28.87 11.88 61.98
C ASP A 3 -28.57 10.75 61.05
N SER A 4 -28.83 10.94 59.75
CA SER A 4 -28.35 10.05 58.71
C SER A 4 -27.22 10.73 57.95
N VAL A 5 -26.00 10.32 58.25
CA VAL A 5 -24.78 10.69 57.55
C VAL A 5 -24.75 9.94 56.22
N ALA A 6 -25.09 10.61 55.14
CA ALA A 6 -24.85 10.09 53.79
C ALA A 6 -23.33 10.22 53.46
N GLY A 7 -22.61 9.11 53.55
CA GLY A 7 -21.22 9.02 53.14
C GLY A 7 -21.04 9.28 51.66
N LEU A 8 -20.41 10.40 51.32
CA LEU A 8 -19.86 10.69 50.01
C LEU A 8 -18.73 9.69 49.71
N VAL A 9 -19.05 8.64 48.96
CA VAL A 9 -18.04 7.78 48.34
C VAL A 9 -17.27 8.62 47.33
N ARG A 10 -16.14 9.19 47.73
CA ARG A 10 -15.16 9.74 46.81
C ARG A 10 -14.60 8.59 45.98
N THR A 11 -14.95 8.53 44.69
CA THR A 11 -14.24 7.69 43.73
C THR A 11 -12.74 8.04 43.80
N PRO A 12 -11.85 7.06 43.91
CA PRO A 12 -10.41 7.32 43.92
C PRO A 12 -10.03 8.11 42.67
N ARG A 13 -9.36 9.25 42.84
CA ARG A 13 -8.65 9.90 41.72
C ARG A 13 -7.56 8.94 41.31
N GLU A 14 -7.68 8.32 40.15
CA GLU A 14 -6.60 7.58 39.54
C GLU A 14 -5.37 8.48 39.43
N GLU A 15 -4.31 8.12 40.13
CA GLU A 15 -3.03 8.82 40.08
C GLU A 15 -2.48 8.77 38.66
N PRO A 16 -1.93 9.85 38.11
CA PRO A 16 -1.27 9.83 36.82
C PRO A 16 -0.07 8.86 36.88
N GLY A 17 -0.02 7.93 35.93
CA GLY A 17 1.10 6.99 35.81
C GLY A 17 2.45 7.70 35.69
N PRO A 18 3.58 7.00 35.87
CA PRO A 18 4.93 7.57 35.98
C PRO A 18 5.37 8.46 34.80
N SER A 19 4.68 8.43 33.68
CA SER A 19 4.92 9.27 32.48
C SER A 19 4.07 10.54 32.40
N GLY A 20 3.12 10.77 33.32
CA GLY A 20 2.16 11.87 33.25
C GLY A 20 1.13 11.75 32.11
N ALA A 21 1.07 10.61 31.43
CA ALA A 21 0.11 10.33 30.37
C ALA A 21 -1.30 10.09 30.94
N PRO A 22 -2.38 10.44 30.22
CA PRO A 22 -3.74 10.22 30.68
C PRO A 22 -4.04 8.73 30.85
N PRO A 23 -4.85 8.35 31.88
CA PRO A 23 -5.26 6.97 32.07
C PRO A 23 -6.06 6.47 30.84
N THR A 24 -5.79 5.23 30.41
CA THR A 24 -6.56 4.61 29.33
C THR A 24 -7.97 4.28 29.83
N ARG A 25 -8.98 4.75 29.13
CA ARG A 25 -10.36 4.33 29.36
C ARG A 25 -10.58 2.90 28.83
N GLY A 26 -11.58 2.20 29.38
CA GLY A 26 -11.89 0.82 28.97
C GLY A 26 -12.07 0.70 27.45
N PRO A 27 -11.78 -0.48 26.87
CA PRO A 27 -11.90 -0.69 25.43
C PRO A 27 -13.36 -0.51 24.96
N SER A 28 -13.54 0.14 23.83
CA SER A 28 -14.77 0.03 23.06
C SER A 28 -14.59 -1.13 22.07
N THR A 29 -15.29 -2.23 22.30
CA THR A 29 -15.17 -3.39 21.39
C THR A 29 -16.22 -3.35 20.29
N ARG A 30 -17.48 -3.02 20.64
CA ARG A 30 -18.60 -3.10 19.68
C ARG A 30 -18.49 -2.09 18.52
N GLY A 31 -18.31 -0.80 18.81
CA GLY A 31 -18.28 0.23 17.77
C GLY A 31 -17.14 0.04 16.75
N PRO A 32 -15.86 -0.05 17.17
CA PRO A 32 -14.76 -0.32 16.25
C PRO A 32 -14.90 -1.66 15.48
N LEU A 33 -15.41 -2.73 16.12
CA LEU A 33 -15.64 -4.02 15.44
C LEU A 33 -16.73 -3.91 14.37
N LEU A 34 -17.81 -3.18 14.61
CA LEU A 34 -18.85 -2.94 13.61
C LEU A 34 -18.30 -2.18 12.40
N VAL A 35 -17.47 -1.14 12.63
CA VAL A 35 -16.84 -0.40 11.54
C VAL A 35 -15.86 -1.28 10.77
N ALA A 36 -14.97 -2.01 11.45
CA ALA A 36 -14.04 -2.91 10.82
C ALA A 36 -14.75 -4.01 10.02
N GLY A 37 -15.80 -4.60 10.60
CA GLY A 37 -16.63 -5.59 9.93
C GLY A 37 -17.34 -5.04 8.69
N ALA A 38 -17.87 -3.80 8.76
CA ALA A 38 -18.48 -3.14 7.61
C ALA A 38 -17.46 -2.91 6.48
N VAL A 39 -16.22 -2.48 6.81
CA VAL A 39 -15.13 -2.33 5.83
C VAL A 39 -14.81 -3.67 5.18
N VAL A 40 -14.57 -4.72 5.97
CA VAL A 40 -14.26 -6.06 5.45
C VAL A 40 -15.38 -6.58 4.53
N VAL A 41 -16.64 -6.49 4.96
CA VAL A 41 -17.78 -6.93 4.15
C VAL A 41 -17.86 -6.13 2.84
N THR A 42 -17.73 -4.81 2.89
CA THR A 42 -17.75 -3.96 1.69
C THR A 42 -16.64 -4.37 0.71
N LEU A 43 -15.41 -4.52 1.18
CA LEU A 43 -14.27 -4.92 0.36
C LEU A 43 -14.47 -6.31 -0.24
N LEU A 44 -14.98 -7.28 0.52
CA LEU A 44 -15.23 -8.64 0.02
C LEU A 44 -16.37 -8.67 -1.01
N VAL A 45 -17.46 -7.94 -0.79
CA VAL A 45 -18.60 -7.87 -1.74
C VAL A 45 -18.16 -7.25 -3.07
N LEU A 46 -17.23 -6.30 -3.04
CA LEU A 46 -16.73 -5.62 -4.24
C LEU A 46 -15.49 -6.27 -4.85
N SER A 47 -14.85 -7.22 -4.16
CA SER A 47 -13.56 -7.81 -4.55
C SER A 47 -13.52 -8.48 -5.91
N GLY A 48 -14.65 -9.03 -6.37
CA GLY A 48 -14.77 -9.67 -7.69
C GLY A 48 -15.09 -8.71 -8.83
N ARG A 49 -15.29 -7.42 -8.54
CA ARG A 49 -15.61 -6.43 -9.58
C ARG A 49 -14.33 -5.94 -10.26
N TYR A 50 -14.48 -5.49 -11.51
CA TYR A 50 -13.39 -5.19 -12.45
C TYR A 50 -12.54 -6.47 -12.68
N GLY A 51 -11.24 -6.33 -12.92
CA GLY A 51 -10.35 -7.47 -13.12
C GLY A 51 -9.24 -7.53 -12.08
N TYR A 52 -8.22 -8.32 -12.37
CA TYR A 52 -6.97 -8.28 -11.62
C TYR A 52 -6.28 -6.94 -11.82
N HIS A 53 -5.68 -6.41 -10.76
CA HIS A 53 -4.74 -5.31 -10.88
C HIS A 53 -3.41 -5.83 -11.46
N ARG A 54 -2.68 -5.00 -12.19
CA ARG A 54 -1.40 -5.39 -12.79
C ARG A 54 -0.42 -5.98 -11.76
N ASP A 55 -0.36 -5.41 -10.54
CA ASP A 55 0.49 -5.93 -9.46
C ASP A 55 0.00 -7.30 -8.96
N GLU A 56 -1.31 -7.55 -8.90
CA GLU A 56 -1.86 -8.85 -8.51
C GLU A 56 -1.44 -9.95 -9.49
N LEU A 57 -1.44 -9.63 -10.81
CA LEU A 57 -0.94 -10.54 -11.85
C LEU A 57 0.56 -10.83 -11.67
N TYR A 58 1.34 -9.80 -11.37
CA TYR A 58 2.76 -9.94 -11.07
C TYR A 58 3.02 -10.78 -9.82
N PHE A 59 2.29 -10.55 -8.72
CA PHE A 59 2.45 -11.34 -7.49
C PHE A 59 2.11 -12.82 -7.69
N LEU A 60 1.15 -13.14 -8.56
CA LEU A 60 0.85 -14.54 -8.92
C LEU A 60 2.03 -15.21 -9.62
N ILE A 61 2.74 -14.49 -10.51
CA ILE A 61 3.94 -15.01 -11.19
C ILE A 61 5.11 -15.10 -10.20
N ALA A 62 5.38 -14.05 -9.44
CA ALA A 62 6.40 -14.04 -8.41
C ALA A 62 6.16 -15.13 -7.35
N GLY A 63 4.90 -15.41 -7.01
CA GLY A 63 4.50 -16.50 -6.13
C GLY A 63 4.82 -17.90 -6.68
N ARG A 64 4.90 -18.07 -8.01
CA ARG A 64 5.36 -19.30 -8.64
C ARG A 64 6.88 -19.43 -8.67
N ASN A 65 7.58 -18.30 -8.53
CA ASN A 65 9.02 -18.16 -8.52
C ASN A 65 9.48 -17.59 -7.16
N LEU A 66 9.18 -18.30 -6.05
CA LEU A 66 9.45 -17.79 -4.70
C LEU A 66 10.96 -17.67 -4.45
N ASP A 67 11.35 -16.50 -3.97
CA ASP A 67 12.70 -16.18 -3.52
C ASP A 67 12.64 -15.28 -2.27
N TRP A 68 13.77 -15.03 -1.62
CA TRP A 68 13.87 -14.18 -0.42
C TRP A 68 13.80 -12.69 -0.70
N GLY A 69 13.77 -12.28 -1.94
CA GLY A 69 13.61 -10.90 -2.37
C GLY A 69 13.33 -10.81 -3.86
N TYR A 70 12.93 -9.63 -4.28
CA TYR A 70 12.66 -9.26 -5.66
C TYR A 70 13.22 -7.85 -5.92
N VAL A 71 13.23 -7.43 -7.17
CA VAL A 71 13.73 -6.11 -7.56
C VAL A 71 13.04 -4.98 -6.81
N ASP A 72 11.73 -5.07 -6.60
CA ASP A 72 10.86 -4.03 -6.08
C ASP A 72 10.25 -4.34 -4.69
N GLN A 73 10.33 -5.58 -4.21
CA GLN A 73 9.65 -6.01 -3.00
C GLN A 73 10.34 -7.18 -2.28
N GLY A 74 9.81 -7.56 -1.12
CA GLY A 74 10.19 -8.77 -0.40
C GLY A 74 9.29 -9.97 -0.73
N PRO A 75 9.49 -11.12 -0.06
CA PRO A 75 8.79 -12.38 -0.37
C PRO A 75 7.36 -12.46 0.15
N LEU A 76 6.93 -11.59 1.07
CA LEU A 76 5.70 -11.81 1.86
C LEU A 76 4.43 -11.81 0.99
N VAL A 77 4.25 -10.81 0.13
CA VAL A 77 3.05 -10.72 -0.73
C VAL A 77 3.07 -11.78 -1.84
N PRO A 78 4.18 -12.07 -2.55
CA PRO A 78 4.26 -13.21 -3.45
C PRO A 78 3.95 -14.56 -2.77
N ALA A 79 4.47 -14.81 -1.57
CA ALA A 79 4.16 -16.03 -0.82
C ALA A 79 2.68 -16.13 -0.44
N LEU A 80 2.06 -14.99 -0.06
CA LEU A 80 0.63 -14.92 0.22
C LEU A 80 -0.20 -15.19 -1.05
N ALA A 81 0.17 -14.60 -2.19
CA ALA A 81 -0.47 -14.86 -3.48
C ALA A 81 -0.36 -16.35 -3.86
N ARG A 82 0.82 -16.97 -3.67
CA ARG A 82 1.03 -18.40 -3.87
C ARG A 82 0.12 -19.25 -3.00
N LEU A 83 0.05 -18.94 -1.71
CA LEU A 83 -0.80 -19.67 -0.75
C LEU A 83 -2.27 -19.62 -1.17
N VAL A 84 -2.76 -18.44 -1.52
CA VAL A 84 -4.16 -18.26 -1.91
C VAL A 84 -4.45 -18.94 -3.24
N ASP A 85 -3.57 -18.81 -4.24
CA ASP A 85 -3.74 -19.47 -5.56
C ASP A 85 -3.70 -21.01 -5.43
N ALA A 86 -2.95 -21.55 -4.47
CA ALA A 86 -2.94 -22.99 -4.19
C ALA A 86 -4.26 -23.49 -3.57
N VAL A 87 -4.94 -22.68 -2.75
CA VAL A 87 -6.20 -23.04 -2.07
C VAL A 87 -7.41 -22.77 -2.96
N ALA A 88 -7.41 -21.67 -3.70
CA ALA A 88 -8.52 -21.22 -4.55
C ALA A 88 -8.00 -20.71 -5.89
N PRO A 89 -7.54 -21.60 -6.79
CA PRO A 89 -6.91 -21.24 -8.04
C PRO A 89 -7.78 -20.31 -8.88
N GLY A 90 -7.18 -19.18 -9.30
CA GLY A 90 -7.83 -18.21 -10.18
C GLY A 90 -8.99 -17.42 -9.58
N SER A 91 -9.23 -17.51 -8.27
CA SER A 91 -10.27 -16.74 -7.58
C SER A 91 -9.75 -15.37 -7.18
N LEU A 92 -10.21 -14.32 -7.86
CA LEU A 92 -9.87 -12.93 -7.55
C LEU A 92 -10.36 -12.54 -6.14
N THR A 93 -11.57 -12.96 -5.75
CA THR A 93 -12.11 -12.69 -4.41
C THR A 93 -11.26 -13.34 -3.32
N ALA A 94 -10.81 -14.58 -3.53
CA ALA A 94 -9.91 -15.24 -2.59
C ALA A 94 -8.57 -14.49 -2.48
N LEU A 95 -8.01 -14.05 -3.61
CA LEU A 95 -6.75 -13.30 -3.67
C LEU A 95 -6.81 -12.01 -2.85
N ARG A 96 -7.92 -11.29 -2.88
CA ARG A 96 -8.14 -10.00 -2.18
C ARG A 96 -8.59 -10.17 -0.72
N THR A 97 -9.03 -11.37 -0.33
CA THR A 97 -9.52 -11.64 1.04
C THR A 97 -8.51 -11.26 2.14
N PRO A 98 -7.22 -11.62 2.06
CA PRO A 98 -6.23 -11.22 3.07
C PRO A 98 -6.16 -9.71 3.26
N SER A 99 -6.14 -8.94 2.16
CA SER A 99 -6.08 -7.47 2.20
C SER A 99 -7.31 -6.86 2.86
N ALA A 100 -8.50 -7.38 2.60
CA ALA A 100 -9.74 -6.93 3.24
C ALA A 100 -9.67 -7.12 4.78
N PHE A 101 -9.18 -8.27 5.25
CA PHE A 101 -9.01 -8.52 6.69
C PHE A 101 -7.91 -7.66 7.31
N ILE A 102 -6.78 -7.45 6.60
CA ILE A 102 -5.71 -6.56 7.04
C ILE A 102 -6.25 -5.12 7.18
N ALA A 103 -7.04 -4.63 6.22
CA ALA A 103 -7.69 -3.33 6.28
C ALA A 103 -8.61 -3.19 7.50
N GLY A 104 -9.42 -4.21 7.79
CA GLY A 104 -10.21 -4.28 9.03
C GLY A 104 -9.34 -4.24 10.29
N GLY A 105 -8.22 -4.95 10.29
CA GLY A 105 -7.21 -4.92 11.36
C GLY A 105 -6.62 -3.52 11.56
N CYS A 106 -6.32 -2.80 10.48
CA CYS A 106 -5.83 -1.42 10.53
C CYS A 106 -6.86 -0.47 11.17
N VAL A 107 -8.15 -0.62 10.85
CA VAL A 107 -9.25 0.13 11.50
C VAL A 107 -9.25 -0.10 13.01
N LEU A 108 -9.07 -1.35 13.45
CA LEU A 108 -8.99 -1.68 14.88
C LEU A 108 -7.73 -1.12 15.54
N LEU A 109 -6.59 -1.11 14.84
CA LEU A 109 -5.35 -0.52 15.35
C LEU A 109 -5.49 0.99 15.55
N VAL A 110 -6.15 1.70 14.64
CA VAL A 110 -6.41 3.15 14.78
C VAL A 110 -7.31 3.43 15.99
N ALA A 111 -8.35 2.62 16.23
CA ALA A 111 -9.17 2.71 17.43
C ALA A 111 -8.35 2.43 18.71
N ALA A 112 -7.45 1.44 18.67
CA ALA A 112 -6.55 1.12 19.78
C ALA A 112 -5.56 2.26 20.05
N LEU A 113 -4.99 2.89 19.03
CA LEU A 113 -4.15 4.09 19.15
C LEU A 113 -4.92 5.25 19.79
N ALA A 114 -6.15 5.52 19.33
CA ALA A 114 -7.00 6.53 19.95
C ALA A 114 -7.24 6.24 21.44
N ARG A 115 -7.46 4.98 21.81
CA ARG A 115 -7.58 4.55 23.22
C ARG A 115 -6.32 4.85 24.01
N GLU A 116 -5.14 4.55 23.48
CA GLU A 116 -3.86 4.84 24.14
C GLU A 116 -3.65 6.34 24.35
N PHE A 117 -4.19 7.20 23.47
CA PHE A 117 -4.24 8.66 23.61
C PHE A 117 -5.33 9.14 24.58
N GLY A 118 -6.09 8.25 25.21
CA GLY A 118 -7.11 8.58 26.22
C GLY A 118 -8.54 8.72 25.68
N ALA A 119 -8.83 8.20 24.48
CA ALA A 119 -10.17 8.22 23.90
C ALA A 119 -11.20 7.45 24.75
N GLY A 120 -12.36 8.06 25.00
CA GLY A 120 -13.56 7.34 25.44
C GLY A 120 -14.17 6.50 24.31
N ARG A 121 -15.17 5.67 24.62
CA ARG A 121 -15.77 4.72 23.67
C ARG A 121 -16.22 5.36 22.36
N GLY A 122 -16.92 6.50 22.41
CA GLY A 122 -17.38 7.21 21.22
C GLY A 122 -16.21 7.71 20.34
N ALA A 123 -15.12 8.23 20.96
CA ALA A 123 -13.95 8.70 20.24
C ALA A 123 -13.16 7.54 19.60
N GLN A 124 -13.10 6.35 20.23
CA GLN A 124 -12.53 5.15 19.64
C GLN A 124 -13.31 4.72 18.39
N THR A 125 -14.65 4.71 18.45
CA THR A 125 -15.50 4.41 17.30
C THR A 125 -15.37 5.46 16.20
N PHE A 126 -15.27 6.74 16.56
CA PHE A 126 -15.06 7.82 15.60
C PHE A 126 -13.68 7.70 14.89
N ALA A 127 -12.62 7.37 15.63
CA ALA A 127 -11.31 7.10 15.04
C ALA A 127 -11.34 5.90 14.07
N ALA A 128 -12.02 4.80 14.47
CA ALA A 128 -12.26 3.65 13.60
C ALA A 128 -13.01 4.05 12.31
N PHE A 129 -14.05 4.87 12.45
CA PHE A 129 -14.85 5.35 11.31
C PHE A 129 -14.00 6.20 10.34
N LEU A 130 -13.20 7.14 10.86
CA LEU A 130 -12.29 7.95 10.04
C LEU A 130 -11.27 7.09 9.28
N ALA A 131 -10.73 6.06 9.93
CA ALA A 131 -9.82 5.12 9.29
C ALA A 131 -10.53 4.28 8.22
N GLY A 132 -11.67 3.68 8.57
CA GLY A 132 -12.42 2.79 7.67
C GLY A 132 -13.04 3.48 6.46
N SER A 133 -13.28 4.80 6.53
CA SER A 133 -13.76 5.62 5.41
C SER A 133 -12.64 6.34 4.67
N SER A 134 -11.39 6.17 5.08
CA SER A 134 -10.25 6.83 4.43
C SER A 134 -9.93 6.24 3.06
N GLY A 135 -9.46 7.09 2.16
CA GLY A 135 -9.01 6.67 0.84
C GLY A 135 -7.92 5.61 0.92
N LEU A 136 -6.94 5.81 1.81
CA LEU A 136 -5.84 4.86 2.00
C LEU A 136 -6.32 3.45 2.34
N VAL A 137 -7.24 3.30 3.32
CA VAL A 137 -7.73 1.98 3.76
C VAL A 137 -8.61 1.32 2.71
N LEU A 138 -9.46 2.11 2.02
CA LEU A 138 -10.37 1.57 1.01
C LEU A 138 -9.60 1.14 -0.25
N ALA A 139 -8.75 1.98 -0.81
CA ALA A 139 -7.99 1.68 -2.03
C ALA A 139 -7.02 0.51 -1.80
N SER A 140 -6.14 0.59 -0.76
CA SER A 140 -5.17 -0.48 -0.51
C SER A 140 -5.82 -1.78 -0.03
N GLY A 141 -6.94 -1.71 0.71
CA GLY A 141 -7.64 -2.89 1.20
C GLY A 141 -8.43 -3.65 0.13
N HIS A 142 -8.75 -2.99 -1.00
CA HIS A 142 -9.49 -3.60 -2.11
C HIS A 142 -8.62 -4.52 -2.97
N LEU A 143 -7.31 -4.27 -3.03
CA LEU A 143 -6.35 -5.02 -3.85
C LEU A 143 -5.40 -5.84 -2.95
N LEU A 144 -4.86 -6.94 -3.47
CA LEU A 144 -3.68 -7.54 -2.85
C LEU A 144 -2.49 -6.63 -3.18
N SER A 145 -1.93 -5.97 -2.15
CA SER A 145 -0.86 -5.01 -2.36
C SER A 145 0.13 -4.98 -1.19
N THR A 146 1.36 -4.60 -1.48
CA THR A 146 2.38 -4.36 -0.45
C THR A 146 2.00 -3.20 0.47
N THR A 147 1.25 -2.22 -0.03
CA THR A 147 0.78 -1.04 0.74
C THR A 147 -0.15 -1.42 1.88
N THR A 148 -1.03 -2.42 1.68
CA THR A 148 -1.94 -2.89 2.74
C THR A 148 -1.17 -3.50 3.90
N VAL A 149 -0.16 -4.30 3.61
CA VAL A 149 0.71 -4.92 4.62
C VAL A 149 1.55 -3.85 5.32
N ASP A 150 2.14 -2.91 4.58
CA ASP A 150 2.90 -1.80 5.16
C ASP A 150 2.05 -0.97 6.12
N MET A 151 0.81 -0.64 5.76
CA MET A 151 -0.10 0.09 6.63
C MET A 151 -0.31 -0.64 7.97
N LEU A 152 -0.50 -1.96 7.96
CA LEU A 152 -0.60 -2.78 9.17
C LEU A 152 0.67 -2.69 10.02
N VAL A 153 1.83 -2.85 9.39
CA VAL A 153 3.16 -2.79 10.02
C VAL A 153 3.38 -1.44 10.68
N TRP A 154 3.10 -0.36 9.98
CA TRP A 154 3.28 1.00 10.50
C TRP A 154 2.36 1.29 11.68
N LEU A 155 1.08 0.94 11.60
CA LEU A 155 0.12 1.14 12.67
C LEU A 155 0.42 0.26 13.90
N ALA A 156 0.81 -1.00 13.70
CA ALA A 156 1.20 -1.88 14.79
C ALA A 156 2.49 -1.39 15.48
N THR A 157 3.48 -0.94 14.71
CA THR A 157 4.71 -0.32 15.22
C THR A 157 4.39 0.94 16.01
N ALA A 158 3.52 1.81 15.50
CA ALA A 158 3.08 3.01 16.21
C ALA A 158 2.37 2.67 17.52
N LEU A 159 1.52 1.65 17.55
CA LEU A 159 0.85 1.18 18.78
C LEU A 159 1.84 0.68 19.81
N CYS A 160 2.82 -0.15 19.42
CA CYS A 160 3.89 -0.61 20.31
C CYS A 160 4.71 0.59 20.84
N THR A 161 5.03 1.55 19.97
CA THR A 161 5.76 2.77 20.35
C THR A 161 4.96 3.62 21.35
N VAL A 162 3.67 3.82 21.13
CA VAL A 162 2.80 4.56 22.07
C VAL A 162 2.76 3.85 23.42
N ARG A 163 2.63 2.53 23.44
CA ARG A 163 2.65 1.75 24.69
C ARG A 163 3.99 1.84 25.41
N LEU A 164 5.11 1.73 24.68
CA LEU A 164 6.45 1.93 25.26
C LEU A 164 6.56 3.31 25.90
N LEU A 165 6.18 4.37 25.19
CA LEU A 165 6.26 5.74 25.69
C LEU A 165 5.31 6.02 26.87
N ARG A 166 4.13 5.38 26.90
CA ARG A 166 3.13 5.54 27.95
C ARG A 166 3.51 4.80 29.23
N THR A 167 3.89 3.52 29.09
CA THR A 167 4.15 2.65 30.25
C THR A 167 5.56 2.79 30.78
N GLY A 168 6.50 3.23 29.94
CA GLY A 168 7.94 3.20 30.25
C GLY A 168 8.53 1.79 30.21
N ASP A 169 7.74 0.75 29.88
CA ASP A 169 8.24 -0.62 29.70
C ASP A 169 8.94 -0.75 28.35
N THR A 170 10.26 -0.75 28.38
CA THR A 170 11.11 -0.78 27.19
C THR A 170 11.07 -2.13 26.47
N ARG A 171 10.48 -3.19 27.06
CA ARG A 171 10.26 -4.49 26.39
C ARG A 171 9.35 -4.39 25.17
N TRP A 172 8.49 -3.36 25.07
CA TRP A 172 7.73 -3.06 23.86
C TRP A 172 8.61 -2.84 22.63
N ALA A 173 9.89 -2.52 22.81
CA ALA A 173 10.85 -2.41 21.73
C ALA A 173 11.09 -3.75 21.01
N LEU A 174 10.96 -4.89 21.70
CA LEU A 174 10.98 -6.20 21.03
C LEU A 174 9.80 -6.37 20.09
N GLY A 175 8.60 -5.92 20.50
CA GLY A 175 7.42 -5.90 19.63
C GLY A 175 7.60 -4.99 18.41
N ILE A 176 8.23 -3.82 18.60
CA ILE A 176 8.60 -2.92 17.50
C ILE A 176 9.55 -3.63 16.54
N GLY A 177 10.60 -4.27 17.06
CA GLY A 177 11.57 -5.01 16.25
C GLY A 177 10.95 -6.18 15.48
N LEU A 178 10.07 -6.94 16.13
CA LEU A 178 9.33 -8.04 15.50
C LEU A 178 8.47 -7.54 14.32
N VAL A 179 7.69 -6.49 14.54
CA VAL A 179 6.77 -5.95 13.53
C VAL A 179 7.53 -5.31 12.36
N LEU A 180 8.55 -4.49 12.65
CA LEU A 180 9.39 -3.87 11.62
C LEU A 180 10.15 -4.91 10.81
N GLY A 181 10.78 -5.89 11.47
CA GLY A 181 11.54 -6.94 10.80
C GLY A 181 10.68 -7.82 9.91
N ALA A 182 9.50 -8.25 10.40
CA ALA A 182 8.52 -8.95 9.58
C ALA A 182 8.01 -8.09 8.42
N GLY A 183 7.81 -6.79 8.64
CA GLY A 183 7.41 -5.84 7.62
C GLY A 183 8.46 -5.66 6.53
N MET A 184 9.75 -5.77 6.84
CA MET A 184 10.82 -5.70 5.85
C MET A 184 10.86 -6.90 4.90
N LEU A 185 10.20 -8.02 5.25
CA LEU A 185 9.93 -9.11 4.31
C LEU A 185 8.84 -8.76 3.29
N ASN A 186 8.09 -7.69 3.50
CA ASN A 186 7.14 -7.15 2.53
C ASN A 186 7.83 -6.10 1.63
N LYS A 187 8.41 -5.08 2.25
CA LYS A 187 9.11 -3.97 1.58
C LYS A 187 10.14 -3.37 2.54
N LEU A 188 11.20 -2.73 2.05
CA LEU A 188 12.18 -2.07 2.93
C LEU A 188 11.67 -0.73 3.52
N LEU A 189 10.50 -0.27 3.10
CA LEU A 189 9.89 0.98 3.55
C LEU A 189 9.68 1.08 5.09
N PRO A 190 9.39 0.01 5.86
CA PRO A 190 9.35 0.05 7.32
C PRO A 190 10.65 0.52 7.98
N ALA A 191 11.80 0.39 7.32
CA ALA A 191 13.06 0.96 7.82
C ALA A 191 12.99 2.50 7.91
N LEU A 192 12.31 3.17 6.97
CA LEU A 192 12.08 4.62 7.01
C LEU A 192 11.26 5.02 8.24
N LEU A 193 10.23 4.24 8.60
CA LEU A 193 9.50 4.45 9.86
C LEU A 193 10.43 4.32 11.07
N GLY A 194 11.29 3.28 11.08
CA GLY A 194 12.27 3.08 12.15
C GLY A 194 13.19 4.30 12.30
N VAL A 195 13.73 4.81 11.19
CA VAL A 195 14.55 6.05 11.18
C VAL A 195 13.74 7.24 11.69
N GLY A 196 12.51 7.42 11.22
CA GLY A 196 11.63 8.50 11.69
C GLY A 196 11.36 8.44 13.19
N LEU A 197 11.08 7.26 13.74
CA LEU A 197 10.87 7.07 15.18
C LEU A 197 12.13 7.36 16.00
N LEU A 198 13.29 6.87 15.57
CA LEU A 198 14.57 7.16 16.24
C LEU A 198 14.88 8.66 16.21
N ALA A 199 14.68 9.32 15.08
CA ALA A 199 14.84 10.77 14.94
C ALA A 199 13.83 11.52 15.84
N GLY A 200 12.56 11.11 15.87
CA GLY A 200 11.54 11.71 16.71
C GLY A 200 11.87 11.58 18.21
N VAL A 201 12.40 10.43 18.64
CA VAL A 201 12.90 10.22 20.01
C VAL A 201 14.12 11.10 20.29
N ALA A 202 15.05 11.21 19.34
CA ALA A 202 16.24 12.06 19.49
C ALA A 202 15.89 13.56 19.60
N ILE A 203 14.89 14.02 18.86
CA ILE A 203 14.46 15.43 18.84
C ILE A 203 13.65 15.77 20.10
N ALA A 204 12.62 14.99 20.42
CA ALA A 204 11.62 15.37 21.41
C ALA A 204 11.18 14.26 22.38
N GLY A 205 11.75 13.06 22.26
CA GLY A 205 11.42 11.94 23.11
C GLY A 205 12.39 11.74 24.28
N PRO A 206 12.19 10.68 25.08
CA PRO A 206 13.10 10.31 26.16
C PRO A 206 14.38 9.67 25.57
N ARG A 207 15.39 10.50 25.30
CA ARG A 207 16.66 10.10 24.64
C ARG A 207 17.37 8.89 25.28
N ARG A 208 17.09 8.59 26.58
CA ARG A 208 17.60 7.39 27.24
C ARG A 208 17.22 6.09 26.50
N LEU A 209 16.10 6.08 25.79
CA LEU A 209 15.66 4.94 24.98
C LEU A 209 16.67 4.56 23.89
N LEU A 210 17.39 5.53 23.33
CA LEU A 210 18.38 5.27 22.27
C LEU A 210 19.57 4.40 22.74
N ARG A 211 19.75 4.26 24.06
CA ARG A 211 20.80 3.43 24.69
C ARG A 211 20.22 2.29 25.52
N ASP A 212 18.90 2.10 25.46
CA ASP A 212 18.23 1.04 26.23
C ASP A 212 18.50 -0.33 25.59
N ARG A 213 18.85 -1.32 26.45
CA ARG A 213 19.17 -2.68 26.01
C ARG A 213 18.04 -3.35 25.24
N TRP A 214 16.77 -3.06 25.58
CA TRP A 214 15.62 -3.65 24.89
C TRP A 214 15.37 -3.00 23.53
N VAL A 215 15.72 -1.72 23.37
CA VAL A 215 15.69 -1.04 22.07
C VAL A 215 16.77 -1.62 21.16
N LEU A 216 17.98 -1.85 21.69
CA LEU A 216 19.06 -2.52 20.95
C LEU A 216 18.68 -3.96 20.59
N ALA A 217 18.07 -4.70 21.52
CA ALA A 217 17.57 -6.06 21.28
C ALA A 217 16.46 -6.07 20.23
N GLY A 218 15.52 -5.10 20.26
CA GLY A 218 14.48 -4.93 19.25
C GLY A 218 15.06 -4.65 17.86
N PHE A 219 16.09 -3.81 17.77
CA PHE A 219 16.83 -3.58 16.54
C PHE A 219 17.48 -4.88 16.02
N GLY A 220 18.11 -5.67 16.92
CA GLY A 220 18.65 -6.98 16.58
C GLY A 220 17.59 -7.95 16.06
N VAL A 221 16.40 -7.99 16.68
CA VAL A 221 15.26 -8.80 16.21
C VAL A 221 14.81 -8.35 14.81
N ALA A 222 14.71 -7.03 14.57
CA ALA A 222 14.33 -6.51 13.27
C ALA A 222 15.33 -6.91 12.19
N LEU A 223 16.63 -6.77 12.45
CA LEU A 223 17.69 -7.19 11.51
C LEU A 223 17.66 -8.69 11.25
N LEU A 224 17.49 -9.51 12.30
CA LEU A 224 17.45 -10.97 12.18
C LEU A 224 16.30 -11.42 11.28
N LEU A 225 15.11 -10.85 11.44
CA LEU A 225 13.95 -11.19 10.63
C LEU A 225 14.07 -10.65 9.20
N ALA A 226 14.65 -9.47 9.02
CA ALA A 226 14.89 -8.89 7.70
C ALA A 226 16.09 -9.53 6.98
N ALA A 227 16.95 -10.26 7.68
CA ALA A 227 18.21 -10.78 7.15
C ALA A 227 18.07 -11.54 5.81
N PRO A 228 17.08 -12.43 5.60
CA PRO A 228 16.95 -13.13 4.33
C PRO A 228 16.79 -12.16 3.15
N THR A 229 15.90 -11.17 3.27
CA THR A 229 15.68 -10.16 2.21
C THR A 229 16.88 -9.22 2.06
N LEU A 230 17.51 -8.80 3.17
CA LEU A 230 18.69 -7.93 3.11
C LEU A 230 19.90 -8.64 2.47
N VAL A 231 20.10 -9.92 2.77
CA VAL A 231 21.14 -10.72 2.13
C VAL A 231 20.86 -10.90 0.65
N TRP A 232 19.60 -11.22 0.29
CA TRP A 232 19.19 -11.29 -1.11
C TRP A 232 19.48 -9.98 -1.86
N GLN A 233 19.08 -8.85 -1.30
CA GLN A 233 19.35 -7.53 -1.89
C GLN A 233 20.85 -7.28 -2.06
N ALA A 234 21.66 -7.62 -1.06
CA ALA A 234 23.11 -7.42 -1.13
C ALA A 234 23.78 -8.29 -2.22
N VAL A 235 23.38 -9.55 -2.35
CA VAL A 235 23.90 -10.48 -3.37
C VAL A 235 23.50 -10.04 -4.78
N HIS A 236 22.33 -9.40 -4.94
CA HIS A 236 21.83 -8.91 -6.24
C HIS A 236 22.14 -7.42 -6.51
N GLY A 237 23.03 -6.79 -5.72
CA GLY A 237 23.46 -5.41 -5.95
C GLY A 237 22.44 -4.34 -5.54
N PHE A 238 21.56 -4.64 -4.58
CA PHE A 238 20.53 -3.74 -4.07
C PHE A 238 19.58 -3.17 -5.15
N PRO A 239 18.89 -4.01 -5.93
CA PRO A 239 18.04 -3.55 -7.04
C PRO A 239 16.90 -2.62 -6.57
N GLN A 240 16.43 -2.71 -5.32
CA GLN A 240 15.45 -1.75 -4.78
C GLN A 240 15.96 -0.31 -4.77
N LEU A 241 17.26 -0.07 -4.76
CA LEU A 241 17.82 1.29 -4.90
C LEU A 241 17.65 1.81 -6.33
N SER A 242 17.75 0.94 -7.34
CA SER A 242 17.47 1.30 -8.73
C SER A 242 16.00 1.68 -8.93
N VAL A 243 15.08 0.93 -8.32
CA VAL A 243 13.64 1.27 -8.30
C VAL A 243 13.41 2.62 -7.60
N ALA A 244 14.05 2.85 -6.46
CA ALA A 244 13.94 4.13 -5.76
C ALA A 244 14.48 5.30 -6.60
N ALA A 245 15.56 5.08 -7.37
CA ALA A 245 16.12 6.08 -8.28
C ALA A 245 15.17 6.39 -9.44
N SER A 246 14.55 5.37 -10.06
CA SER A 246 13.53 5.53 -11.11
C SER A 246 12.32 6.34 -10.60
N ILE A 247 11.78 5.98 -9.42
CA ILE A 247 10.69 6.72 -8.79
C ILE A 247 11.08 8.19 -8.57
N SER A 248 12.29 8.46 -8.09
CA SER A 248 12.79 9.83 -7.85
C SER A 248 13.01 10.62 -9.13
N GLY A 249 13.23 9.94 -10.27
CA GLY A 249 13.33 10.52 -11.61
C GLY A 249 11.99 10.97 -12.20
N GLY A 250 10.88 10.59 -11.59
CA GLY A 250 9.53 10.94 -12.06
C GLY A 250 8.90 9.89 -12.97
N ASP A 251 9.50 8.71 -13.06
CA ASP A 251 9.05 7.62 -13.96
C ASP A 251 7.85 6.82 -13.38
N SER A 252 7.21 7.32 -12.34
CA SER A 252 6.08 6.62 -11.72
C SER A 252 4.95 7.56 -11.27
N SER A 253 3.72 7.02 -11.22
CA SER A 253 2.54 7.72 -10.70
C SER A 253 2.75 8.18 -9.25
N TYR A 254 2.24 9.36 -8.90
CA TYR A 254 2.32 9.96 -7.56
C TYR A 254 3.74 10.28 -7.05
N SER A 255 4.74 10.42 -7.93
CA SER A 255 6.14 10.71 -7.56
C SER A 255 6.52 12.20 -7.59
N GLY A 256 5.65 13.08 -8.06
CA GLY A 256 5.87 14.53 -8.04
C GLY A 256 5.93 15.09 -6.61
N ARG A 257 6.90 15.97 -6.30
CA ARG A 257 7.01 16.58 -4.96
C ARG A 257 5.76 17.37 -4.55
N LEU A 258 5.15 18.08 -5.50
CA LEU A 258 3.91 18.83 -5.25
C LEU A 258 2.73 17.88 -5.09
N ASP A 259 2.68 16.82 -5.88
CA ASP A 259 1.64 15.79 -5.79
C ASP A 259 1.75 15.03 -4.46
N ALA A 260 2.98 14.69 -4.04
CA ALA A 260 3.23 14.07 -2.74
C ALA A 260 2.78 14.96 -1.57
N LEU A 261 2.98 16.28 -1.67
CA LEU A 261 2.48 17.22 -0.66
C LEU A 261 0.95 17.35 -0.71
N ALA A 262 0.37 17.50 -1.91
CA ALA A 262 -1.09 17.61 -2.09
C ALA A 262 -1.81 16.35 -1.60
N LEU A 263 -1.21 15.18 -1.84
CA LEU A 263 -1.77 13.89 -1.42
C LEU A 263 -1.95 13.78 0.10
N GLN A 264 -1.12 14.45 0.92
CA GLN A 264 -1.30 14.50 2.38
C GLN A 264 -2.68 15.03 2.80
N PHE A 265 -3.29 15.88 1.98
CA PHE A 265 -4.57 16.50 2.28
C PHE A 265 -5.78 15.72 1.76
N VAL A 266 -5.57 14.77 0.85
CA VAL A 266 -6.68 14.02 0.22
C VAL A 266 -6.67 12.53 0.52
N ILE A 267 -5.49 11.92 0.78
CA ILE A 267 -5.33 10.45 0.86
C ILE A 267 -6.15 9.80 1.99
N ILE A 268 -6.31 10.47 3.13
CA ILE A 268 -7.23 10.00 4.17
C ILE A 268 -8.64 10.41 3.80
N SER A 269 -8.87 11.70 3.74
CA SER A 269 -10.07 12.39 3.27
C SER A 269 -9.86 13.89 3.51
N PRO A 270 -10.28 14.80 2.65
CA PRO A 270 -10.28 16.23 2.94
C PRO A 270 -11.00 16.60 4.25
N TYR A 271 -12.04 15.88 4.60
CA TYR A 271 -12.75 16.02 5.89
C TYR A 271 -11.85 15.72 7.09
N ALA A 272 -10.92 14.80 6.97
CA ALA A 272 -10.02 14.41 8.05
C ALA A 272 -8.88 15.40 8.28
N VAL A 273 -8.61 16.32 7.34
CA VAL A 273 -7.51 17.29 7.44
C VAL A 273 -7.55 18.09 8.75
N PRO A 274 -8.63 18.79 9.12
CA PRO A 274 -8.67 19.53 10.39
C PRO A 274 -8.51 18.61 11.60
N ILE A 275 -8.87 17.32 11.47
CA ILE A 275 -8.78 16.35 12.55
C ILE A 275 -7.34 15.90 12.75
N TRP A 276 -6.63 15.44 11.69
CA TRP A 276 -5.24 15.01 11.84
C TRP A 276 -4.30 16.19 12.15
N VAL A 277 -4.58 17.40 11.62
CA VAL A 277 -3.85 18.62 12.00
C VAL A 277 -4.04 18.93 13.48
N ALA A 278 -5.28 18.83 14.02
CA ALA A 278 -5.52 18.98 15.45
C ALA A 278 -4.78 17.92 16.27
N GLY A 279 -4.66 16.70 15.76
CA GLY A 279 -3.86 15.62 16.35
C GLY A 279 -2.37 15.96 16.40
N LEU A 280 -1.80 16.40 15.29
CA LEU A 280 -0.42 16.86 15.18
C LEU A 280 -0.12 18.00 16.17
N VAL A 281 -0.94 19.04 16.16
CA VAL A 281 -0.79 20.19 17.08
C VAL A 281 -0.91 19.75 18.54
N ALA A 282 -1.82 18.83 18.84
CA ALA A 282 -1.99 18.32 20.19
C ALA A 282 -0.79 17.49 20.66
N LEU A 283 -0.26 16.62 19.81
CA LEU A 283 0.97 15.84 20.11
C LEU A 283 2.17 16.78 20.37
N LEU A 284 2.30 17.86 19.59
CA LEU A 284 3.40 18.79 19.74
C LEU A 284 3.26 19.72 20.97
N ARG A 285 2.02 20.17 21.30
CA ARG A 285 1.81 21.27 22.26
C ARG A 285 1.25 20.84 23.61
N ARG A 286 0.48 19.74 23.72
CA ARG A 286 -0.16 19.38 24.99
C ARG A 286 0.85 18.86 26.01
N PRO A 287 0.91 19.42 27.23
CA PRO A 287 1.89 18.99 28.25
C PRO A 287 1.75 17.51 28.66
N HIS A 288 0.52 17.02 28.79
CA HIS A 288 0.24 15.62 29.17
C HIS A 288 0.51 14.61 28.02
N TRP A 289 0.78 15.09 26.79
CA TRP A 289 1.17 14.28 25.64
C TRP A 289 2.65 14.46 25.26
N ARG A 290 3.45 15.11 26.13
CA ARG A 290 4.86 15.38 25.86
C ARG A 290 5.66 14.13 25.49
N ALA A 291 5.32 12.95 26.05
CA ALA A 291 5.97 11.70 25.73
C ALA A 291 5.74 11.27 24.27
N TYR A 292 4.59 11.63 23.71
CA TYR A 292 4.19 11.27 22.34
C TYR A 292 4.67 12.25 21.27
N ARG A 293 5.35 13.35 21.62
CA ARG A 293 5.93 14.32 20.66
C ARG A 293 6.83 13.65 19.64
N ALA A 294 7.50 12.57 20.04
CA ALA A 294 8.34 11.76 19.16
C ALA A 294 7.60 11.26 17.92
N LEU A 295 6.30 10.92 18.01
CA LEU A 295 5.49 10.48 16.87
C LEU A 295 5.20 11.62 15.88
N ALA A 296 4.92 12.82 16.39
CA ALA A 296 4.73 13.99 15.54
C ALA A 296 6.00 14.35 14.78
N TRP A 297 7.15 14.31 15.45
CA TRP A 297 8.45 14.53 14.81
C TRP A 297 8.82 13.40 13.86
N ALA A 298 8.47 12.13 14.19
CA ALA A 298 8.68 11.02 13.28
C ALA A 298 7.95 11.25 11.95
N TRP A 299 6.67 11.67 11.98
CA TRP A 299 5.94 12.00 10.76
C TRP A 299 6.60 13.16 9.99
N LEU A 300 6.97 14.26 10.67
CA LEU A 300 7.64 15.41 10.02
C LEU A 300 8.94 15.00 9.34
N VAL A 301 9.74 14.15 9.98
CA VAL A 301 11.00 13.64 9.42
C VAL A 301 10.73 12.74 8.22
N VAL A 302 9.78 11.80 8.32
CA VAL A 302 9.44 10.87 7.23
C VAL A 302 8.92 11.64 6.01
N VAL A 303 7.99 12.58 6.20
CA VAL A 303 7.50 13.46 5.11
C VAL A 303 8.65 14.24 4.47
N ALA A 304 9.52 14.84 5.29
CA ALA A 304 10.67 15.57 4.77
C ALA A 304 11.60 14.67 3.93
N VAL A 305 11.86 13.43 4.38
CA VAL A 305 12.65 12.46 3.63
C VAL A 305 11.95 12.09 2.32
N VAL A 306 10.66 11.79 2.33
CA VAL A 306 9.88 11.45 1.13
C VAL A 306 9.93 12.59 0.11
N LEU A 307 9.72 13.83 0.55
CA LEU A 307 9.74 15.01 -0.33
C LEU A 307 11.14 15.29 -0.90
N VAL A 308 12.19 15.14 -0.09
CA VAL A 308 13.58 15.38 -0.53
C VAL A 308 14.03 14.26 -1.49
N ALA A 309 13.72 13.01 -1.14
CA ALA A 309 14.11 11.85 -1.95
C ALA A 309 13.23 11.65 -3.21
N GLY A 310 12.15 12.41 -3.40
CA GLY A 310 11.24 12.22 -4.53
C GLY A 310 10.44 10.91 -4.45
N GLY A 311 10.17 10.40 -3.24
CA GLY A 311 9.39 9.18 -3.03
C GLY A 311 7.89 9.39 -3.31
N LYS A 312 7.16 8.28 -3.44
CA LYS A 312 5.69 8.32 -3.65
C LYS A 312 4.99 8.95 -2.44
N GLY A 313 4.06 9.86 -2.70
CA GLY A 313 3.40 10.68 -1.68
C GLY A 313 2.55 9.92 -0.65
N TYR A 314 2.27 8.63 -0.88
CA TYR A 314 1.54 7.80 0.07
C TYR A 314 2.43 7.00 1.05
N TYR A 315 3.76 7.08 0.92
CA TYR A 315 4.67 6.27 1.76
C TYR A 315 4.56 6.59 3.25
N ASP A 316 4.28 7.83 3.62
CA ASP A 316 4.11 8.26 5.01
C ASP A 316 2.64 8.22 5.49
N ALA A 317 1.69 7.94 4.58
CA ALA A 317 0.25 8.04 4.84
C ALA A 317 -0.25 7.22 6.06
N PRO A 318 0.31 6.04 6.40
CA PRO A 318 -0.08 5.35 7.63
C PRO A 318 0.15 6.17 8.90
N LEU A 319 1.12 7.09 8.93
CA LEU A 319 1.32 7.99 10.06
C LEU A 319 0.24 9.08 10.15
N LEU A 320 -0.39 9.48 9.02
CA LEU A 320 -1.57 10.34 9.06
C LEU A 320 -2.74 9.68 9.81
N LEU A 321 -2.90 8.35 9.71
CA LEU A 321 -3.88 7.61 10.51
C LEU A 321 -3.56 7.65 12.01
N VAL A 322 -2.27 7.65 12.38
CA VAL A 322 -1.85 7.84 13.79
C VAL A 322 -2.20 9.25 14.27
N LEU A 323 -1.94 10.28 13.45
CA LEU A 323 -2.33 11.67 13.74
C LEU A 323 -3.86 11.81 13.82
N THR A 324 -4.59 11.12 12.94
CA THR A 324 -6.06 11.07 12.95
C THR A 324 -6.59 10.44 14.23
N ALA A 325 -5.96 9.36 14.73
CA ALA A 325 -6.32 8.76 16.02
C ALA A 325 -6.18 9.75 17.18
N ALA A 326 -5.07 10.50 17.23
CA ALA A 326 -4.86 11.58 18.22
C ALA A 326 -5.86 12.72 18.04
N GLY A 327 -6.13 13.11 16.79
CA GLY A 327 -7.08 14.14 16.42
C GLY A 327 -8.52 13.79 16.79
N ALA A 328 -8.92 12.54 16.65
CA ALA A 328 -10.25 12.06 17.05
C ALA A 328 -10.50 12.28 18.55
N VAL A 329 -9.48 12.12 19.41
CA VAL A 329 -9.59 12.43 20.86
C VAL A 329 -9.85 13.91 21.07
N VAL A 330 -9.12 14.77 20.34
CA VAL A 330 -9.26 16.25 20.44
C VAL A 330 -10.63 16.71 19.97
N THR A 331 -11.05 16.20 18.82
CA THR A 331 -12.33 16.54 18.17
C THR A 331 -13.51 16.07 19.02
N ALA A 332 -13.47 14.86 19.56
CA ALA A 332 -14.49 14.35 20.46
C ALA A 332 -14.60 15.19 21.74
N ALA A 333 -13.46 15.59 22.33
CA ALA A 333 -13.45 16.48 23.48
C ALA A 333 -14.01 17.89 23.16
N TRP A 334 -13.71 18.43 21.96
CA TRP A 334 -14.27 19.69 21.48
C TRP A 334 -15.79 19.60 21.29
N ALA A 335 -16.28 18.51 20.70
CA ALA A 335 -17.72 18.30 20.50
C ALA A 335 -18.49 18.14 21.82
N ALA A 336 -17.83 17.60 22.87
CA ALA A 336 -18.44 17.38 24.17
C ALA A 336 -18.49 18.64 25.06
N ARG A 337 -17.61 19.65 24.84
CA ARG A 337 -17.50 20.85 25.71
C ARG A 337 -18.74 21.74 25.75
N ARG A 338 -19.50 21.76 24.69
CA ARG A 338 -20.84 22.35 24.65
C ARG A 338 -21.71 21.30 23.99
N ALA A 339 -22.77 20.84 24.64
CA ALA A 339 -23.71 19.85 24.11
C ALA A 339 -24.44 20.39 22.85
N SER A 340 -23.67 20.87 21.88
CA SER A 340 -24.13 21.55 20.67
C SER A 340 -24.51 20.50 19.65
N VAL A 341 -25.78 20.38 19.39
CA VAL A 341 -26.34 19.61 18.28
C VAL A 341 -25.62 19.96 16.98
N LEU A 342 -25.40 21.28 16.75
CA LEU A 342 -24.71 21.78 15.55
C LEU A 342 -23.33 21.13 15.35
N ARG A 343 -22.48 21.02 16.38
CA ARG A 343 -21.14 20.40 16.24
C ARG A 343 -21.22 18.93 15.89
N ARG A 344 -22.15 18.19 16.50
CA ARG A 344 -22.36 16.76 16.18
C ARG A 344 -22.89 16.61 14.77
N THR A 345 -23.86 17.47 14.37
CA THR A 345 -24.40 17.46 13.00
C THR A 345 -23.30 17.78 11.98
N LEU A 346 -22.45 18.77 12.21
CA LEU A 346 -21.34 19.10 11.32
C LEU A 346 -20.34 17.93 11.19
N LEU A 347 -20.03 17.23 12.29
CA LEU A 347 -19.17 16.05 12.23
C LEU A 347 -19.81 14.91 11.44
N VAL A 348 -21.10 14.64 11.66
CA VAL A 348 -21.80 13.56 10.94
C VAL A 348 -22.00 13.94 9.48
N ALA A 349 -22.46 15.16 9.19
CA ALA A 349 -22.67 15.63 7.82
C ALA A 349 -21.36 15.66 7.02
N GLY A 350 -20.28 16.19 7.61
CA GLY A 350 -18.96 16.16 6.98
C GLY A 350 -18.48 14.74 6.71
N ALA A 351 -18.67 13.83 7.66
CA ALA A 351 -18.33 12.42 7.48
C ALA A 351 -19.11 11.79 6.32
N LEU A 352 -20.42 11.96 6.28
CA LEU A 352 -21.27 11.43 5.21
C LEU A 352 -20.95 12.04 3.84
N LEU A 353 -20.60 13.35 3.81
CA LEU A 353 -20.20 14.03 2.59
C LEU A 353 -18.96 13.41 1.94
N PHE A 354 -18.05 12.81 2.70
CA PHE A 354 -16.80 12.25 2.18
C PHE A 354 -16.77 10.72 2.10
N VAL A 355 -17.66 10.01 2.79
CA VAL A 355 -17.74 8.54 2.67
C VAL A 355 -18.20 8.11 1.28
N ALA A 356 -19.26 8.72 0.75
CA ALA A 356 -19.80 8.37 -0.56
C ALA A 356 -18.82 8.68 -1.71
N PRO A 357 -18.21 9.88 -1.80
CA PRO A 357 -17.18 10.15 -2.79
C PRO A 357 -16.00 9.18 -2.71
N ASN A 358 -15.44 8.92 -1.52
CA ASN A 358 -14.35 7.95 -1.37
C ASN A 358 -14.76 6.55 -1.84
N GLY A 359 -15.99 6.11 -1.54
CA GLY A 359 -16.51 4.83 -2.01
C GLY A 359 -16.64 4.77 -3.54
N VAL A 360 -17.08 5.86 -4.19
CA VAL A 360 -17.23 5.92 -5.65
C VAL A 360 -15.88 6.03 -6.36
N LEU A 361 -14.96 6.83 -5.82
CA LEU A 361 -13.67 7.09 -6.45
C LEU A 361 -12.66 5.95 -6.28
N LEU A 362 -12.74 5.22 -5.15
CA LEU A 362 -11.68 4.29 -4.76
C LEU A 362 -12.10 2.82 -4.75
N LEU A 363 -13.39 2.55 -4.92
CA LEU A 363 -13.91 1.19 -4.98
C LEU A 363 -14.66 0.97 -6.29
N PRO A 364 -14.70 -0.27 -6.82
CA PRO A 364 -15.37 -0.61 -8.06
C PRO A 364 -16.91 -0.62 -7.89
N THR A 365 -17.47 0.53 -7.58
CA THR A 365 -18.92 0.71 -7.38
C THR A 365 -19.65 1.03 -8.68
N LEU A 366 -18.96 1.62 -9.65
CA LEU A 366 -19.48 1.93 -10.98
C LEU A 366 -19.27 0.75 -11.95
N PRO A 367 -20.06 0.62 -13.02
CA PRO A 367 -19.80 -0.33 -14.09
C PRO A 367 -18.50 0.02 -14.84
N ALA A 368 -17.68 -0.99 -15.18
CA ALA A 368 -16.39 -0.79 -15.86
C ALA A 368 -16.53 -0.11 -17.23
N ASP A 369 -17.60 -0.44 -17.96
CA ASP A 369 -17.91 0.14 -19.28
C ASP A 369 -18.39 1.61 -19.24
N ARG A 370 -18.64 2.14 -18.05
CA ARG A 370 -19.11 3.52 -17.80
C ARG A 370 -18.27 4.24 -16.76
N LEU A 371 -17.03 3.81 -16.56
CA LEU A 371 -16.15 4.45 -15.61
C LEU A 371 -15.74 5.84 -16.13
N PRO A 372 -16.13 6.94 -15.46
CA PRO A 372 -15.77 8.27 -15.89
C PRO A 372 -14.26 8.50 -15.79
N GLY A 373 -13.66 9.22 -16.75
CA GLY A 373 -12.23 9.52 -16.78
C GLY A 373 -11.74 10.16 -15.48
N PHE A 374 -12.51 11.08 -14.88
CA PHE A 374 -12.12 11.72 -13.62
C PHE A 374 -11.93 10.71 -12.45
N VAL A 375 -12.54 9.52 -12.50
CA VAL A 375 -12.31 8.46 -11.49
C VAL A 375 -10.93 7.88 -11.67
N VAL A 376 -10.51 7.63 -12.93
CA VAL A 376 -9.16 7.15 -13.27
C VAL A 376 -8.11 8.21 -12.95
N ASP A 377 -8.39 9.50 -13.24
CA ASP A 377 -7.51 10.62 -12.89
C ASP A 377 -7.21 10.71 -11.39
N VAL A 378 -8.20 10.38 -10.54
CA VAL A 378 -8.05 10.39 -9.07
C VAL A 378 -7.50 9.06 -8.56
N ASN A 379 -7.89 7.96 -9.16
CA ASN A 379 -7.52 6.59 -8.80
C ASN A 379 -7.05 5.83 -10.03
N TYR A 380 -5.81 6.08 -10.41
CA TYR A 380 -5.13 5.42 -11.52
C TYR A 380 -5.23 3.88 -11.43
N ASP A 381 -5.10 3.31 -10.22
CA ASP A 381 -5.18 1.87 -9.98
C ASP A 381 -6.52 1.25 -10.42
N ALA A 382 -7.61 2.04 -10.52
CA ALA A 382 -8.88 1.55 -11.04
C ALA A 382 -8.80 1.21 -12.53
N GLY A 383 -8.11 2.03 -13.33
CA GLY A 383 -7.84 1.78 -14.75
C GLY A 383 -7.04 0.50 -14.96
N GLU A 384 -6.03 0.29 -14.12
CA GLU A 384 -5.11 -0.85 -14.15
C GLU A 384 -5.75 -2.21 -13.80
N THR A 385 -7.03 -2.21 -13.43
CA THR A 385 -7.81 -3.44 -13.18
C THR A 385 -8.69 -3.85 -14.37
N ILE A 386 -8.80 -3.03 -15.40
CA ILE A 386 -9.81 -3.18 -16.45
C ILE A 386 -9.16 -3.57 -17.78
N GLY A 387 -9.81 -4.48 -18.54
CA GLY A 387 -9.48 -4.73 -19.94
C GLY A 387 -8.53 -5.90 -20.21
N TRP A 388 -7.90 -6.53 -19.22
CA TRP A 388 -6.91 -7.60 -19.44
C TRP A 388 -7.36 -8.79 -20.31
N PRO A 389 -8.61 -9.30 -20.22
CA PRO A 389 -9.09 -10.33 -21.13
C PRO A 389 -9.13 -9.87 -22.58
N ALA A 390 -9.62 -8.64 -22.86
CA ALA A 390 -9.69 -8.10 -24.21
C ALA A 390 -8.30 -7.69 -24.74
N PHE A 391 -7.39 -7.23 -23.87
CA PHE A 391 -5.98 -7.06 -24.18
C PHE A 391 -5.38 -8.36 -24.75
N THR A 392 -5.61 -9.48 -24.07
CA THR A 392 -5.12 -10.79 -24.55
C THR A 392 -5.87 -11.29 -25.79
N ASP A 393 -7.14 -10.92 -26.01
CA ASP A 393 -7.85 -11.18 -27.26
C ASP A 393 -7.19 -10.46 -28.45
N SER A 394 -6.76 -9.20 -28.25
CA SER A 394 -6.06 -8.42 -29.28
C SER A 394 -4.72 -9.06 -29.67
N LEU A 395 -3.94 -9.53 -28.69
CA LEU A 395 -2.70 -10.28 -28.95
C LEU A 395 -2.97 -11.61 -29.67
N ALA A 396 -4.04 -12.31 -29.28
CA ALA A 396 -4.42 -13.57 -29.91
C ALA A 396 -4.82 -13.38 -31.37
N ALA A 397 -5.52 -12.30 -31.70
CA ALA A 397 -5.87 -11.98 -33.08
C ALA A 397 -4.63 -11.77 -33.95
N VAL A 398 -3.63 -11.03 -33.45
CA VAL A 398 -2.35 -10.83 -34.15
C VAL A 398 -1.61 -12.18 -34.29
N HIS A 399 -1.49 -12.97 -33.22
CA HIS A 399 -0.81 -14.26 -33.26
C HIS A 399 -1.47 -15.23 -34.24
N GLN A 400 -2.81 -15.29 -34.30
CA GLN A 400 -3.54 -16.18 -35.19
C GLN A 400 -3.43 -15.75 -36.68
N ALA A 401 -3.24 -14.47 -36.95
CA ALA A 401 -3.04 -13.93 -38.29
C ALA A 401 -1.65 -14.24 -38.88
N LEU A 402 -0.69 -14.68 -38.04
CA LEU A 402 0.64 -15.03 -38.52
C LEU A 402 0.63 -16.29 -39.41
N PRO A 403 1.50 -16.36 -40.46
CA PRO A 403 1.79 -17.59 -41.16
C PRO A 403 2.16 -18.73 -40.18
N ALA A 404 1.80 -19.97 -40.53
CA ALA A 404 1.96 -21.12 -39.63
C ALA A 404 3.40 -21.29 -39.09
N GLU A 405 4.40 -21.08 -39.95
CA GLU A 405 5.82 -21.12 -39.58
C GLU A 405 6.20 -20.06 -38.57
N GLN A 406 5.79 -18.82 -38.77
CA GLN A 406 6.05 -17.71 -37.86
C GLN A 406 5.31 -17.90 -36.54
N ARG A 407 4.07 -18.38 -36.60
CA ARG A 407 3.23 -18.62 -35.41
C ARG A 407 3.85 -19.63 -34.46
N GLN A 408 4.48 -20.69 -34.99
CA GLN A 408 5.13 -21.73 -34.18
C GLN A 408 6.38 -21.22 -33.44
N ARG A 409 7.05 -20.20 -33.98
CA ARG A 409 8.28 -19.61 -33.44
C ARG A 409 8.03 -18.29 -32.69
N ALA A 410 6.79 -17.77 -32.75
CA ALA A 410 6.46 -16.52 -32.16
C ALA A 410 6.52 -16.60 -30.62
N VAL A 411 7.08 -15.58 -30.01
CA VAL A 411 7.02 -15.31 -28.57
C VAL A 411 6.43 -13.93 -28.32
N ILE A 412 5.99 -13.67 -27.11
CA ILE A 412 5.45 -12.35 -26.72
C ILE A 412 6.47 -11.67 -25.81
N LEU A 413 6.79 -10.41 -26.10
CA LEU A 413 7.55 -9.54 -25.23
C LEU A 413 6.67 -8.36 -24.83
N THR A 414 6.61 -8.08 -23.54
CA THR A 414 5.81 -7.00 -22.98
C THR A 414 6.70 -5.97 -22.29
N ALA A 415 6.32 -4.70 -22.38
CA ALA A 415 7.09 -3.65 -21.75
C ALA A 415 6.97 -3.72 -20.21
N ASN A 416 5.78 -4.05 -19.69
CA ASN A 416 5.58 -4.10 -18.25
C ASN A 416 5.16 -5.49 -17.73
N TYR A 417 5.31 -5.69 -16.41
CA TYR A 417 5.00 -6.96 -15.73
C TYR A 417 3.50 -7.28 -15.72
N GLY A 418 2.61 -6.26 -15.74
CA GLY A 418 1.16 -6.44 -15.74
C GLY A 418 0.68 -7.09 -17.04
N GLU A 419 1.18 -6.60 -18.19
CA GLU A 419 0.94 -7.17 -19.52
C GLU A 419 1.40 -8.64 -19.60
N ALA A 420 2.64 -8.92 -19.15
CA ALA A 420 3.14 -10.30 -19.07
C ALA A 420 2.26 -11.17 -18.17
N GLY A 421 1.82 -10.62 -17.04
CA GLY A 421 0.92 -11.26 -16.11
C GLY A 421 -0.45 -11.56 -16.72
N ALA A 422 -0.99 -10.64 -17.52
CA ALA A 422 -2.24 -10.83 -18.25
C ALA A 422 -2.12 -11.98 -19.27
N VAL A 423 -1.04 -12.01 -20.05
CA VAL A 423 -0.77 -13.12 -20.98
C VAL A 423 -0.62 -14.44 -20.24
N ALA A 424 0.12 -14.48 -19.13
CA ALA A 424 0.27 -15.69 -18.32
C ALA A 424 -1.07 -16.19 -17.75
N ARG A 425 -2.00 -15.27 -17.41
CA ARG A 425 -3.29 -15.60 -16.81
C ARG A 425 -4.35 -16.00 -17.84
N TYR A 426 -4.45 -15.26 -18.93
CA TYR A 426 -5.53 -15.38 -19.90
C TYR A 426 -5.11 -15.97 -21.25
N GLY A 427 -3.80 -15.94 -21.55
CA GLY A 427 -3.23 -16.38 -22.82
C GLY A 427 -3.39 -17.86 -23.11
N PRO A 428 -3.19 -18.81 -22.14
CA PRO A 428 -3.34 -20.23 -22.39
C PRO A 428 -4.69 -20.64 -22.98
N ALA A 429 -5.79 -20.03 -22.50
CA ALA A 429 -7.13 -20.27 -23.04
C ALA A 429 -7.33 -19.76 -24.47
N ARG A 430 -6.41 -18.94 -24.97
CA ARG A 430 -6.42 -18.30 -26.32
C ARG A 430 -5.36 -18.88 -27.25
N GLY A 431 -4.59 -19.86 -26.77
CA GLY A 431 -3.50 -20.46 -27.53
C GLY A 431 -2.29 -19.52 -27.74
N LEU A 432 -2.13 -18.53 -26.86
CA LEU A 432 -0.97 -17.63 -26.90
C LEU A 432 0.29 -18.33 -26.39
N PRO A 433 1.47 -18.04 -26.99
CA PRO A 433 2.74 -18.48 -26.49
C PRO A 433 3.08 -17.77 -25.15
N PRO A 434 4.12 -18.24 -24.42
CA PRO A 434 4.59 -17.56 -23.22
C PRO A 434 5.00 -16.11 -23.48
N ALA A 435 4.71 -15.24 -22.51
CA ALA A 435 5.18 -13.86 -22.52
C ALA A 435 6.41 -13.70 -21.63
N TYR A 436 7.29 -12.81 -22.05
CA TYR A 436 8.50 -12.37 -21.34
C TYR A 436 8.42 -10.86 -21.10
N SER A 437 9.06 -10.38 -20.05
CA SER A 437 9.20 -8.94 -19.79
C SER A 437 10.53 -8.67 -19.11
N GLY A 438 11.16 -7.57 -19.49
CA GLY A 438 12.37 -7.05 -18.83
C GLY A 438 12.09 -6.26 -17.55
N HIS A 439 10.82 -6.05 -17.21
CA HIS A 439 10.41 -5.16 -16.13
C HIS A 439 10.55 -5.83 -14.77
N ASN A 440 11.26 -5.19 -13.86
CA ASN A 440 11.47 -5.66 -12.49
C ASN A 440 11.94 -7.14 -12.44
N SER A 441 11.42 -7.93 -11.51
CA SER A 441 11.82 -9.34 -11.38
C SER A 441 11.28 -10.25 -12.48
N MET A 442 10.39 -9.77 -13.37
CA MET A 442 10.02 -10.57 -14.54
C MET A 442 11.23 -10.91 -15.42
N ALA A 443 12.23 -10.03 -15.46
CA ALA A 443 13.48 -10.26 -16.17
C ALA A 443 14.28 -11.47 -15.66
N ASP A 444 14.10 -11.83 -14.39
CA ASP A 444 14.78 -12.95 -13.71
C ASP A 444 14.00 -14.27 -13.85
N PHE A 445 12.70 -14.22 -14.19
CA PHE A 445 11.85 -15.42 -14.32
C PHE A 445 11.98 -16.11 -15.67
N GLY A 446 12.70 -15.53 -16.61
CA GLY A 446 12.99 -16.11 -17.90
C GLY A 446 13.21 -15.08 -19.00
N ARG A 447 13.80 -15.54 -20.08
CA ARG A 447 14.01 -14.76 -21.31
C ARG A 447 13.54 -15.57 -22.52
N PRO A 448 13.29 -14.92 -23.67
CA PRO A 448 12.97 -15.65 -24.89
C PRO A 448 14.02 -16.73 -25.24
N PRO A 449 13.61 -17.87 -25.81
CA PRO A 449 14.52 -18.88 -26.33
C PRO A 449 15.53 -18.27 -27.32
N ALA A 450 16.70 -18.87 -27.43
CA ALA A 450 17.79 -18.33 -28.25
C ALA A 450 17.44 -18.26 -29.74
N ASP A 451 16.54 -19.12 -30.20
CA ASP A 451 16.02 -19.24 -31.57
C ASP A 451 14.71 -18.45 -31.80
N ALA A 452 14.22 -17.72 -30.80
CA ALA A 452 13.03 -16.88 -30.94
C ALA A 452 13.37 -15.64 -31.76
N ASP A 453 13.07 -15.68 -33.05
CA ASP A 453 13.32 -14.64 -34.06
C ASP A 453 12.05 -13.97 -34.58
N VAL A 454 10.88 -14.39 -34.13
CA VAL A 454 9.57 -13.79 -34.37
C VAL A 454 8.99 -13.35 -33.03
N LEU A 455 8.71 -12.05 -32.91
CA LEU A 455 8.26 -11.44 -31.68
C LEU A 455 6.97 -10.65 -31.89
N ILE A 456 5.99 -10.86 -31.03
CA ILE A 456 4.86 -9.95 -30.84
C ILE A 456 5.22 -9.07 -29.64
N ALA A 457 5.45 -7.77 -29.89
CA ALA A 457 5.83 -6.80 -28.84
C ALA A 457 4.64 -5.87 -28.54
N VAL A 458 4.41 -5.60 -27.25
CA VAL A 458 3.37 -4.69 -26.77
C VAL A 458 3.89 -3.85 -25.60
N GLY A 459 3.33 -2.66 -25.42
CA GLY A 459 3.74 -1.69 -24.39
C GLY A 459 4.83 -0.70 -24.86
N TRP A 460 5.17 -0.69 -26.14
CA TRP A 460 6.02 0.32 -26.75
C TRP A 460 5.21 1.21 -27.68
N ASP A 461 5.05 2.49 -27.36
CA ASP A 461 4.34 3.46 -28.20
C ASP A 461 5.01 3.67 -29.57
N ARG A 462 6.36 3.53 -29.60
CA ARG A 462 7.19 3.74 -30.76
C ARG A 462 8.09 2.52 -31.04
N PRO A 463 8.40 2.25 -32.32
CA PRO A 463 9.20 1.09 -32.68
C PRO A 463 10.72 1.28 -32.49
N ASP A 464 11.19 2.48 -32.14
CA ASP A 464 12.62 2.86 -32.17
C ASP A 464 13.54 1.90 -31.39
N GLN A 465 13.07 1.45 -30.21
CA GLN A 465 13.82 0.50 -29.40
C GLN A 465 13.80 -0.89 -30.04
N LEU A 466 12.65 -1.32 -30.54
CA LEU A 466 12.48 -2.61 -31.20
C LEU A 466 13.30 -2.70 -32.50
N GLN A 467 13.41 -1.61 -33.27
CA GLN A 467 14.21 -1.53 -34.49
C GLN A 467 15.72 -1.68 -34.24
N ARG A 468 16.19 -1.41 -33.02
CA ARG A 468 17.57 -1.70 -32.63
C ARG A 468 17.83 -3.20 -32.49
N TRP A 469 16.82 -3.95 -32.11
CA TRP A 469 16.91 -5.39 -31.87
C TRP A 469 16.54 -6.24 -33.07
N PHE A 470 15.61 -5.77 -33.92
CA PHE A 470 15.06 -6.52 -35.05
C PHE A 470 15.30 -5.81 -36.40
N THR A 471 15.39 -6.64 -37.46
CA THR A 471 15.55 -6.14 -38.84
C THR A 471 14.27 -5.58 -39.42
N ASP A 472 13.17 -6.23 -39.13
CA ASP A 472 11.83 -5.83 -39.59
C ASP A 472 10.92 -5.63 -38.36
N VAL A 473 10.31 -4.44 -38.28
CA VAL A 473 9.38 -4.06 -37.23
C VAL A 473 8.19 -3.37 -37.90
N SER A 474 7.04 -4.01 -37.81
CA SER A 474 5.82 -3.53 -38.44
C SER A 474 4.64 -3.48 -37.45
N LEU A 475 3.73 -2.53 -37.65
CA LEU A 475 2.51 -2.46 -36.84
C LEU A 475 1.57 -3.60 -37.26
N ALA A 476 1.31 -4.55 -36.39
CA ALA A 476 0.44 -5.70 -36.61
C ALA A 476 -0.99 -5.50 -36.11
N GLY A 477 -1.20 -4.60 -35.17
CA GLY A 477 -2.52 -4.30 -34.61
C GLY A 477 -2.46 -3.25 -33.51
N ARG A 478 -3.59 -3.05 -32.87
CA ARG A 478 -3.69 -2.24 -31.65
C ARG A 478 -4.48 -2.98 -30.59
N VAL A 479 -4.19 -2.69 -29.34
CA VAL A 479 -4.96 -3.19 -28.21
C VAL A 479 -6.35 -2.53 -28.22
N ASP A 480 -7.38 -3.35 -28.17
CA ASP A 480 -8.78 -2.93 -28.02
C ASP A 480 -9.35 -3.60 -26.77
N GLN A 481 -9.46 -2.85 -25.70
CA GLN A 481 -10.02 -3.36 -24.45
C GLN A 481 -11.54 -3.40 -24.43
N ARG A 482 -12.20 -2.96 -25.51
CA ARG A 482 -13.68 -2.91 -25.67
C ARG A 482 -14.39 -2.07 -24.62
N VAL A 483 -13.67 -1.20 -23.95
CA VAL A 483 -14.17 -0.23 -22.98
C VAL A 483 -13.44 1.10 -23.17
N GLU A 484 -14.16 2.20 -22.99
CA GLU A 484 -13.58 3.55 -23.04
C GLU A 484 -12.99 3.90 -21.65
N VAL A 485 -11.91 3.20 -21.27
CA VAL A 485 -11.17 3.50 -20.05
C VAL A 485 -9.80 3.99 -20.46
N ASP A 486 -9.40 5.12 -19.91
CA ASP A 486 -8.06 5.68 -20.06
C ASP A 486 -7.11 4.94 -19.14
N ASN A 487 -6.33 4.02 -19.72
CA ASN A 487 -5.25 3.30 -19.04
C ASN A 487 -4.08 3.11 -20.02
N ASP A 488 -2.96 2.66 -19.51
CA ASP A 488 -1.69 2.58 -20.24
C ASP A 488 -1.75 1.65 -21.47
N GLU A 489 -2.63 0.65 -21.49
CA GLU A 489 -2.64 -0.39 -22.53
C GLU A 489 -3.65 -0.11 -23.66
N ASN A 490 -4.76 0.61 -23.38
CA ASN A 490 -5.85 0.75 -24.33
C ASN A 490 -5.44 1.60 -25.55
N GLY A 491 -5.64 1.08 -26.75
CA GLY A 491 -5.22 1.75 -28.01
C GLY A 491 -3.73 1.59 -28.31
N GLY A 492 -2.93 1.01 -27.42
CA GLY A 492 -1.50 0.80 -27.59
C GLY A 492 -1.17 -0.06 -28.82
N PRO A 493 -0.05 0.19 -29.51
CA PRO A 493 0.33 -0.57 -30.70
C PRO A 493 0.81 -1.98 -30.33
N ILE A 494 0.50 -2.94 -31.20
CA ILE A 494 1.05 -4.30 -31.18
C ILE A 494 2.00 -4.42 -32.37
N TRP A 495 3.28 -4.64 -32.10
CA TRP A 495 4.31 -4.72 -33.10
C TRP A 495 4.64 -6.17 -33.44
N LEU A 496 4.80 -6.48 -34.72
CA LEU A 496 5.43 -7.70 -35.20
C LEU A 496 6.89 -7.40 -35.54
N CYS A 497 7.80 -8.13 -34.88
CA CYS A 497 9.23 -7.97 -35.08
C CYS A 497 9.81 -9.31 -35.60
N VAL A 498 10.60 -9.24 -36.67
CA VAL A 498 11.21 -10.41 -37.31
C VAL A 498 12.69 -10.16 -37.55
N GLY A 499 13.48 -11.22 -37.42
CA GLY A 499 14.92 -11.18 -37.70
C GLY A 499 15.71 -10.50 -36.59
N LEU A 500 15.91 -11.22 -35.50
CA LEU A 500 16.71 -10.76 -34.34
C LEU A 500 18.15 -10.46 -34.79
N ARG A 501 18.64 -9.23 -34.52
CA ARG A 501 19.97 -8.76 -34.95
C ARG A 501 21.11 -9.28 -34.09
N ARG A 502 20.84 -9.53 -32.83
CA ARG A 502 21.81 -9.99 -31.81
C ARG A 502 21.15 -11.02 -30.91
N PRO A 503 21.90 -12.02 -30.38
CA PRO A 503 21.33 -13.01 -29.46
C PRO A 503 20.64 -12.36 -28.26
N TRP A 504 19.55 -12.97 -27.81
CA TRP A 504 18.86 -12.52 -26.58
C TRP A 504 19.78 -12.42 -25.38
N ALA A 505 20.80 -13.29 -25.28
CA ALA A 505 21.77 -13.25 -24.20
C ALA A 505 22.51 -11.91 -24.10
N ASP A 506 22.77 -11.27 -25.23
CA ASP A 506 23.57 -10.04 -25.31
C ASP A 506 22.73 -8.80 -25.00
N ILE A 507 21.45 -8.81 -25.40
CA ILE A 507 20.58 -7.63 -25.24
C ILE A 507 19.75 -7.68 -23.96
N TRP A 508 19.47 -8.86 -23.38
CA TRP A 508 18.53 -9.01 -22.28
C TRP A 508 18.92 -8.20 -21.05
N GLN A 509 20.13 -8.36 -20.55
CA GLN A 509 20.60 -7.67 -19.35
C GLN A 509 20.95 -6.21 -19.61
N ALA A 510 21.41 -5.88 -20.81
CA ALA A 510 21.94 -4.56 -21.13
C ALA A 510 20.88 -3.57 -21.63
N GLU A 511 19.81 -4.05 -22.28
CA GLU A 511 18.89 -3.20 -23.01
C GLU A 511 17.41 -3.51 -22.75
N VAL A 512 17.05 -4.75 -22.38
CA VAL A 512 15.65 -5.15 -22.15
C VAL A 512 15.29 -5.04 -20.68
N ARG A 513 16.21 -5.44 -19.78
CA ARG A 513 16.00 -5.35 -18.33
C ARG A 513 15.92 -3.90 -17.87
N HIS A 514 14.88 -3.57 -17.11
CA HIS A 514 14.71 -2.27 -16.48
C HIS A 514 13.97 -2.40 -15.14
N ALA A 515 14.08 -1.39 -14.30
CA ALA A 515 13.46 -1.31 -12.99
C ALA A 515 12.70 0.01 -12.86
N GLY A 516 11.47 -0.01 -12.29
CA GLY A 516 10.73 1.22 -12.00
C GLY A 516 9.24 1.15 -12.23
#